data_0a8908b8dcc43a2a1728ad042823f3ad
#
_entry.id   0a8908b8dcc43a2a1728ad042823f3ad
#
_cell.length_a   1.000
_cell.length_b   1.000
_cell.length_c   1.000
_cell.angle_alpha   90.00
_cell.angle_beta   90.00
_cell.angle_gamma   90.00
#
_symmetry.space_group_name_H-M   'P 1'
#
loop_
_entity.id
_entity.type
_entity.pdbx_description
1 polymer ?
#
loop_
_entity_poly.entity_id
_entity_poly.type
_entity_poly.pdbx_seq_one_letter_code
_entity_poly.pdbx_strand_id
1 'polypeptide(L)' 'MIFAHSNPTANLFLKNGEYPRKVGDVTIKSGAVINPGCIITSGVTIGKNSIVSPGSVVTQDVPDHCVVVGNPARVVKKIE' A
#
# COMPACT_ATOMS: atom_id res chain seq x y z
N MET A 1 8.02 -11.29 2.66
CA MET A 1 7.85 -10.10 2.10
C MET A 1 7.13 -10.16 0.83
N ILE A 2 5.98 -9.68 0.84
CA ILE A 2 5.09 -9.93 -0.20
C ILE A 2 5.42 -9.23 -1.43
N PHE A 3 5.77 -8.06 -1.27
CA PHE A 3 5.91 -7.30 -2.41
C PHE A 3 7.23 -7.03 -2.82
N ALA A 4 8.13 -7.54 -2.17
CA ALA A 4 9.38 -7.17 -2.50
C ALA A 4 9.66 -7.34 -3.89
N HIS A 5 9.30 -8.38 -4.36
CA HIS A 5 9.58 -8.56 -5.70
C HIS A 5 8.36 -8.39 -6.43
N SER A 6 7.45 -7.77 -5.85
CA SER A 6 6.26 -7.76 -6.38
C SER A 6 6.27 -7.42 -7.67
N ASN A 7 5.80 -7.94 -8.18
CA ASN A 7 5.73 -7.83 -9.43
C ASN A 7 5.13 -6.58 -9.85
N PRO A 8 5.43 -6.17 -10.99
CA PRO A 8 4.87 -5.01 -11.56
C PRO A 8 3.41 -5.10 -11.76
N THR A 9 2.89 -6.28 -11.75
CA THR A 9 1.48 -6.41 -11.90
C THR A 9 0.73 -5.80 -10.78
N ALA A 10 1.31 -5.73 -9.65
CA ALA A 10 0.64 -5.09 -8.54
C ALA A 10 0.32 -3.67 -8.89
N ASN A 11 1.20 -3.01 -9.58
CA ASN A 11 0.94 -1.65 -9.96
C ASN A 11 -0.18 -1.56 -10.95
N LEU A 12 -0.29 -2.49 -11.80
CA LEU A 12 -1.39 -2.48 -12.75
C LEU A 12 -2.71 -2.59 -12.05
N PHE A 13 -2.78 -3.41 -11.05
CA PHE A 13 -3.99 -3.51 -10.29
C PHE A 13 -4.33 -2.20 -9.66
N LEU A 14 -3.35 -1.54 -9.12
CA LEU A 14 -3.60 -0.32 -8.42
C LEU A 14 -4.03 0.78 -9.35
N LYS A 15 -3.62 0.72 -10.57
CA LYS A 15 -4.08 1.70 -11.49
C LYS A 15 -5.56 1.67 -11.66
N ASN A 16 -6.12 0.52 -11.63
CA ASN A 16 -7.54 0.43 -11.78
C ASN A 16 -8.26 0.85 -10.54
N GLY A 17 -7.70 0.51 -9.41
CA GLY A 17 -8.20 1.04 -8.15
C GLY A 17 -9.65 0.93 -7.85
N GLU A 18 -10.38 0.15 -8.58
CA GLU A 18 -11.81 0.16 -8.40
C GLU A 18 -12.28 -0.82 -7.39
N TYR A 19 -11.50 -1.80 -7.06
CA TYR A 19 -11.88 -2.82 -6.11
C TYR A 19 -10.81 -3.02 -5.12
N PRO A 20 -11.14 -3.50 -3.96
CA PRO A 20 -10.14 -3.97 -3.02
C PRO A 20 -9.39 -5.13 -3.64
N ARG A 21 -8.14 -5.22 -3.36
CA ARG A 21 -7.32 -6.29 -3.87
C ARG A 21 -6.61 -6.98 -2.76
N LYS A 22 -6.30 -8.25 -2.97
CA LYS A 22 -5.50 -8.99 -2.04
C LYS A 22 -4.27 -9.50 -2.72
N VAL A 23 -3.15 -9.38 -2.04
CA VAL A 23 -1.90 -9.93 -2.52
C VAL A 23 -1.32 -10.67 -1.34
N GLY A 24 -1.36 -11.98 -1.39
CA GLY A 24 -1.07 -12.77 -0.22
C GLY A 24 -2.08 -12.42 0.85
N ASP A 25 -1.61 -12.02 2.02
CA ASP A 25 -2.48 -11.64 3.10
C ASP A 25 -2.70 -10.15 3.17
N VAL A 26 -2.22 -9.39 2.21
CA VAL A 26 -2.36 -7.94 2.23
C VAL A 26 -3.63 -7.56 1.49
N THR A 27 -4.41 -6.69 2.11
CA THR A 27 -5.62 -6.17 1.50
C THR A 27 -5.36 -4.74 1.06
N ILE A 28 -5.62 -4.43 -0.20
CA ILE A 28 -5.41 -3.10 -0.73
C ILE A 28 -6.74 -2.58 -1.21
N LYS A 29 -7.24 -1.54 -0.57
CA LYS A 29 -8.56 -1.03 -0.88
C LYS A 29 -8.53 -0.13 -2.10
N SER A 30 -9.70 0.24 -2.57
CA SER A 30 -9.83 0.98 -3.82
C SER A 30 -9.05 2.27 -3.80
N GLY A 31 -8.40 2.56 -4.91
CA GLY A 31 -7.71 3.83 -5.06
C GLY A 31 -6.39 3.94 -4.35
N ALA A 32 -6.00 2.92 -3.63
CA ALA A 32 -4.71 2.97 -2.94
C ALA A 32 -3.59 2.86 -3.96
N VAL A 33 -2.50 3.56 -3.70
CA VAL A 33 -1.33 3.55 -4.57
C VAL A 33 -0.14 3.05 -3.78
N ILE A 34 0.50 2.03 -4.28
CA ILE A 34 1.70 1.51 -3.65
C ILE A 34 2.83 1.67 -4.63
N ASN A 35 3.77 2.50 -4.26
CA ASN A 35 4.88 2.81 -5.14
C ASN A 35 5.95 1.71 -5.12
N PRO A 36 6.85 1.72 -6.08
CA PRO A 36 7.82 0.65 -6.18
C PRO A 36 8.74 0.56 -4.98
N GLY A 37 9.20 -0.63 -4.73
CA GLY A 37 10.18 -0.86 -3.67
C GLY A 37 9.62 -0.94 -2.29
N CYS A 38 8.29 -0.90 -2.14
CA CYS A 38 7.69 -1.00 -0.82
C CYS A 38 7.66 -2.44 -0.36
N ILE A 39 7.71 -2.58 0.94
CA ILE A 39 7.55 -3.87 1.59
C ILE A 39 6.33 -3.76 2.48
N ILE A 40 5.38 -4.68 2.30
CA ILE A 40 4.17 -4.66 3.10
C ILE A 40 4.06 -6.03 3.75
N THR A 41 4.00 -6.03 5.07
CA THR A 41 3.99 -7.30 5.80
C THR A 41 2.62 -7.94 5.75
N SER A 42 2.58 -9.21 6.05
CA SER A 42 1.33 -9.98 6.03
C SER A 42 0.31 -9.39 6.97
N GLY A 43 -0.93 -9.46 6.55
CA GLY A 43 -2.03 -9.05 7.40
C GLY A 43 -2.33 -7.56 7.36
N VAL A 44 -1.56 -6.79 6.64
CA VAL A 44 -1.76 -5.35 6.59
C VAL A 44 -2.89 -5.00 5.64
N THR A 45 -3.66 -4.00 5.99
CA THR A 45 -4.71 -3.45 5.14
C THR A 45 -4.32 -2.02 4.77
N ILE A 46 -4.30 -1.73 3.48
CA ILE A 46 -4.03 -0.39 2.99
C ILE A 46 -5.38 0.26 2.69
N GLY A 47 -5.64 1.38 3.32
CA GLY A 47 -6.93 2.03 3.23
C GLY A 47 -7.22 2.65 1.87
N LYS A 48 -8.44 3.08 1.67
CA LYS A 48 -8.86 3.66 0.41
C LYS A 48 -8.09 4.92 0.13
N ASN A 49 -7.68 5.06 -1.11
CA ASN A 49 -7.02 6.27 -1.61
C ASN A 49 -5.77 6.64 -0.84
N SER A 50 -5.19 5.70 -0.13
CA SER A 50 -3.97 5.95 0.60
C SER A 50 -2.78 5.78 -0.32
N ILE A 51 -1.67 6.38 0.03
CA ILE A 51 -0.48 6.32 -0.78
C ILE A 51 0.68 5.83 0.06
N VAL A 52 1.35 4.81 -0.43
CA VAL A 52 2.55 4.30 0.21
C VAL A 52 3.72 4.77 -0.63
N SER A 53 4.59 5.55 -0.03
CA SER A 53 5.71 6.14 -0.76
C SER A 53 6.74 5.10 -1.14
N PRO A 54 7.55 5.36 -2.16
CA PRO A 54 8.53 4.40 -2.60
C PRO A 54 9.47 4.00 -1.48
N GLY A 55 9.82 2.74 -1.43
CA GLY A 55 10.79 2.24 -0.46
C GLY A 55 10.31 2.14 0.97
N SER A 56 9.04 2.33 1.21
CA SER A 56 8.51 2.28 2.57
C SER A 56 8.32 0.84 3.03
N VAL A 57 8.38 0.64 4.32
CA VAL A 57 8.14 -0.67 4.92
C VAL A 57 6.91 -0.55 5.81
N VAL A 58 5.80 -1.12 5.36
CA VAL A 58 4.52 -0.98 6.04
C VAL A 58 4.28 -2.19 6.92
N THR A 59 4.21 -1.97 8.21
CA THR A 59 4.04 -3.04 9.17
C THR A 59 2.72 -2.95 9.93
N GLN A 60 1.94 -1.91 9.67
CA GLN A 60 0.65 -1.72 10.32
C GLN A 60 -0.36 -1.26 9.31
N ASP A 61 -1.63 -1.41 9.61
CA ASP A 61 -2.67 -0.98 8.71
C ASP A 61 -2.56 0.51 8.41
N VAL A 62 -2.89 0.87 7.20
CA VAL A 62 -2.84 2.26 6.76
C VAL A 62 -4.27 2.77 6.69
N PRO A 63 -4.59 3.84 7.39
CA PRO A 63 -5.94 4.40 7.34
C PRO A 63 -6.27 4.92 5.95
N ASP A 64 -7.55 5.14 5.71
CA ASP A 64 -7.99 5.70 4.44
C ASP A 64 -7.43 7.10 4.25
N HIS A 65 -7.15 7.45 3.03
CA HIS A 65 -6.78 8.82 2.65
C HIS A 65 -5.52 9.32 3.35
N CYS A 66 -4.56 8.46 3.53
CA CYS A 66 -3.32 8.84 4.20
C CYS A 66 -2.11 8.56 3.33
N VAL A 67 -1.07 9.31 3.55
CA VAL A 67 0.23 9.05 2.92
C VAL A 67 1.16 8.54 3.99
N VAL A 68 1.80 7.42 3.72
CA VAL A 68 2.76 6.85 4.65
C VAL A 68 4.13 6.78 4.01
N VAL A 69 5.14 6.99 4.80
CA VAL A 69 6.53 7.05 4.33
C VAL A 69 7.44 6.44 5.36
N GLY A 70 8.44 5.77 4.91
CA GLY A 70 9.56 5.39 5.77
C GLY A 70 9.60 3.95 6.17
N ASN A 71 10.54 3.66 7.04
CA ASN A 71 10.79 2.33 7.56
C ASN A 71 11.01 2.43 9.06
N PRO A 72 10.02 2.07 9.87
CA PRO A 72 8.68 1.66 9.48
C PRO A 72 7.88 2.85 8.95
N ALA A 73 6.94 2.55 8.08
CA ALA A 73 6.15 3.61 7.48
C ALA A 73 5.27 4.29 8.51
N ARG A 74 5.20 5.60 8.41
CA ARG A 74 4.39 6.40 9.31
C ARG A 74 3.51 7.32 8.51
N VAL A 75 2.36 7.65 9.04
CA VAL A 75 1.46 8.57 8.39
C VAL A 75 2.06 9.96 8.48
N VAL A 76 2.31 10.56 7.34
CA VAL A 76 2.90 11.89 7.30
C VAL A 76 1.91 12.93 6.83
N LYS A 77 0.82 12.49 6.23
CA LYS A 77 -0.13 13.44 5.71
C LYS A 77 -1.47 12.75 5.51
N LYS A 78 -2.54 13.50 5.68
CA LYS A 78 -3.86 13.00 5.40
C LYS A 78 -4.37 13.71 4.15
N ILE A 79 -4.90 12.95 3.22
CA ILE A 79 -5.39 13.50 1.98
C ILE A 79 -6.89 13.70 2.14
N GLU A 80 -7.35 14.86 1.87
CA GLU A 80 -8.77 15.08 1.97
C GLU A 80 -9.44 15.03 0.62
#